data_94f28816d96df0db966595a9e8b57bac
#
_entry.id   94f28816d96df0db966595a9e8b57bac
#
_cell.length_a   1.000
_cell.length_b   1.000
_cell.length_c   1.000
_cell.angle_alpha   90.00
_cell.angle_beta   90.00
_cell.angle_gamma   90.00
#
_symmetry.space_group_name_H-M   'P 1'
#
loop_
_entity.id
_entity.type
_entity.pdbx_description
1 polymer ?
#
loop_
_entity_poly.entity_id
_entity_poly.type
_entity_poly.pdbx_seq_one_letter_code
_entity_poly.pdbx_strand_id
1 'polypeptide(L)'
;MREQILKLMDECPDHRFSAEEISAHLHVQGSAQHRKMMRELNALEDELTLARDEKEGYQRAERLGYFQGRLRVNAKGFGFIDRDEVSYYVAREHLCLGMDNDLVLARILQGGGHETECEVVRILE
;
A
#
# COMPACT_ATOMS: atom_id res chain seq x y z
N MET A 1 0.10 -8.99 19.34
CA MET A 1 0.69 -7.70 18.94
C MET A 1 0.15 -7.19 17.61
N ARG A 2 0.01 -8.04 16.63
CA ARG A 2 -0.53 -7.69 15.30
C ARG A 2 -1.90 -7.01 15.38
N GLU A 3 -2.82 -7.60 16.12
CA GLU A 3 -4.17 -7.07 16.30
C GLU A 3 -4.17 -5.68 16.93
N GLN A 4 -3.27 -5.47 17.87
CA GLN A 4 -3.11 -4.19 18.55
C GLN A 4 -2.60 -3.11 17.60
N ILE A 5 -1.67 -3.45 16.71
CA ILE A 5 -1.15 -2.54 15.70
C ILE A 5 -2.28 -2.12 14.75
N LEU A 6 -3.04 -3.09 14.25
CA LEU A 6 -4.12 -2.82 13.31
C LEU A 6 -5.24 -2.02 13.95
N LYS A 7 -5.56 -2.31 15.21
CA LYS A 7 -6.56 -1.55 15.97
C LYS A 7 -6.14 -0.10 16.12
N LEU A 8 -4.87 0.15 16.44
CA LEU A 8 -4.34 1.50 16.55
C LEU A 8 -4.48 2.27 15.24
N MET A 9 -4.16 1.63 14.11
CA MET A 9 -4.30 2.23 12.79
C MET A 9 -5.75 2.57 12.47
N ASP A 10 -6.68 1.69 12.86
CA ASP A 10 -8.11 1.88 12.59
C ASP A 10 -8.75 2.95 13.48
N GLU A 11 -8.24 3.11 14.69
CA GLU A 11 -8.73 4.17 15.61
C GLU A 11 -8.33 5.57 15.16
N CYS A 12 -7.17 5.69 14.50
CA CYS A 12 -6.66 6.97 14.01
C CYS A 12 -6.27 6.83 12.53
N PRO A 13 -7.26 6.65 11.63
CA PRO A 13 -6.96 6.30 10.24
C PRO A 13 -6.23 7.38 9.45
N ASP A 14 -6.31 8.63 9.86
CA ASP A 14 -5.65 9.74 9.17
C ASP A 14 -4.25 10.03 9.70
N HIS A 15 -3.88 9.41 10.82
CA HIS A 15 -2.56 9.60 11.42
C HIS A 15 -1.57 8.58 10.86
N ARG A 16 -0.35 9.02 10.62
CA ARG A 16 0.75 8.16 10.18
C ARG A 16 1.66 7.93 11.38
N PHE A 17 1.77 6.67 11.77
CA PHE A 17 2.51 6.29 12.98
C PHE A 17 3.93 5.87 12.64
N SER A 18 4.92 6.50 13.30
CA SER A 18 6.28 6.00 13.25
C SER A 18 6.38 4.73 14.10
N ALA A 19 7.44 3.94 13.89
CA ALA A 19 7.68 2.76 14.73
C ALA A 19 7.80 3.14 16.20
N GLU A 20 8.40 4.28 16.49
CA GLU A 20 8.52 4.79 17.86
C GLU A 20 7.17 5.10 18.49
N GLU A 21 6.27 5.73 17.74
CA GLU A 21 4.92 6.02 18.19
C GLU A 21 4.14 4.73 18.47
N ILE A 22 4.26 3.75 17.58
CA ILE A 22 3.61 2.44 17.76
C ILE A 22 4.14 1.77 19.02
N SER A 23 5.45 1.79 19.22
CA SER A 23 6.10 1.24 20.41
C SER A 23 5.56 1.88 21.68
N ALA A 24 5.41 3.19 21.69
CA ALA A 24 4.88 3.93 22.84
C ALA A 24 3.42 3.56 23.12
N HIS A 25 2.59 3.49 22.11
CA HIS A 25 1.17 3.14 22.26
C HIS A 25 0.96 1.70 22.74
N LEU A 26 1.82 0.78 22.33
CA LEU A 26 1.72 -0.63 22.72
C LEU A 26 2.51 -0.97 23.97
N HIS A 27 3.14 0.02 24.59
CA HIS A 27 3.97 -0.16 25.80
C HIS A 27 5.07 -1.21 25.58
N VAL A 28 5.72 -1.18 24.44
CA VAL A 28 6.80 -2.09 24.09
C VAL A 28 8.03 -1.76 24.95
N GLN A 29 8.57 -2.77 25.62
CA GLN A 29 9.72 -2.62 26.50
C GLN A 29 10.79 -3.66 26.16
N GLY A 30 12.04 -3.21 26.10
CA GLY A 30 13.16 -4.07 25.86
C GLY A 30 13.36 -4.45 24.39
N SER A 31 14.57 -4.94 24.10
CA SER A 31 14.96 -5.25 22.72
C SER A 31 14.20 -6.45 22.14
N ALA A 32 13.82 -7.42 22.97
CA ALA A 32 13.09 -8.59 22.49
C ALA A 32 11.68 -8.23 22.01
N GLN A 33 10.97 -7.40 22.78
CA GLN A 33 9.63 -6.93 22.38
C GLN A 33 9.71 -6.00 21.19
N HIS A 34 10.72 -5.15 21.13
CA HIS A 34 10.93 -4.26 20.00
C HIS A 34 11.14 -5.06 18.71
N ARG A 35 11.97 -6.10 18.74
CA ARG A 35 12.20 -6.97 17.59
C ARG A 35 10.92 -7.68 17.15
N LYS A 36 10.11 -8.12 18.10
CA LYS A 36 8.82 -8.74 17.80
C LYS A 36 7.90 -7.76 17.08
N MET A 37 7.83 -6.53 17.58
CA MET A 37 7.03 -5.47 16.95
C MET A 37 7.49 -5.20 15.52
N MET A 38 8.81 -5.04 15.30
CA MET A 38 9.36 -4.80 13.97
C MET A 38 9.09 -5.96 13.02
N ARG A 39 9.14 -7.18 13.51
CA ARG A 39 8.80 -8.39 12.73
C ARG A 39 7.34 -8.36 12.29
N GLU A 40 6.44 -7.98 13.18
CA GLU A 40 5.01 -7.86 12.85
C GLU A 40 4.76 -6.74 11.84
N LEU A 41 5.43 -5.59 12.00
CA LEU A 41 5.32 -4.49 11.06
C LEU A 41 5.82 -4.88 9.67
N ASN A 42 6.95 -5.57 9.61
CA ASN A 42 7.50 -6.05 8.34
C ASN A 42 6.57 -7.07 7.67
N ALA A 43 6.00 -7.98 8.45
CA ALA A 43 5.05 -8.96 7.93
C ALA A 43 3.79 -8.28 7.37
N LEU A 44 3.28 -7.26 8.07
CA LEU A 44 2.11 -6.52 7.62
C LEU A 44 2.38 -5.72 6.33
N GLU A 45 3.61 -5.21 6.17
CA GLU A 45 4.01 -4.58 4.92
C GLU A 45 4.10 -5.60 3.79
N ASP A 46 4.70 -6.76 4.05
CA ASP A 46 4.83 -7.83 3.05
C ASP A 46 3.47 -8.36 2.60
N GLU A 47 2.51 -8.39 3.52
CA GLU A 47 1.13 -8.81 3.22
C GLU A 47 0.31 -7.71 2.55
N LEU A 48 0.86 -6.51 2.40
CA LEU A 48 0.18 -5.36 1.80
C LEU A 48 -0.99 -4.83 2.63
N THR A 49 -0.97 -5.11 3.93
CA THR A 49 -1.95 -4.58 4.88
C THR A 49 -1.58 -3.18 5.34
N LEU A 50 -0.28 -2.94 5.56
CA LEU A 50 0.27 -1.65 5.91
C LEU A 50 1.24 -1.18 4.83
N ALA A 51 1.44 0.12 4.75
CA ALA A 51 2.46 0.73 3.92
C ALA A 51 3.11 1.88 4.69
N ARG A 52 4.32 2.25 4.30
CA ARG A 52 5.03 3.40 4.85
C ARG A 52 5.03 4.54 3.84
N ASP A 53 4.91 5.76 4.35
CA ASP A 53 5.07 6.95 3.53
C ASP A 53 6.55 7.34 3.42
N GLU A 54 6.83 8.47 2.78
CA GLU A 54 8.20 8.97 2.58
C GLU A 54 8.92 9.28 3.89
N LYS A 55 8.17 9.54 4.96
CA LYS A 55 8.70 9.86 6.29
C LYS A 55 8.72 8.63 7.21
N GLU A 56 8.56 7.45 6.63
CA GLU A 56 8.52 6.17 7.33
C GLU A 56 7.36 6.04 8.33
N GLY A 57 6.28 6.79 8.12
CA GLY A 57 5.06 6.65 8.89
C GLY A 57 4.20 5.51 8.35
N TYR A 58 3.73 4.66 9.26
CA TYR A 58 2.88 3.52 8.92
C TYR A 58 1.41 3.90 8.89
N GLN A 59 0.71 3.36 7.91
CA GLN A 59 -0.73 3.55 7.77
C GLN A 59 -1.29 2.35 7.02
N ARG A 60 -2.62 2.14 7.08
CA ARG A 60 -3.24 1.14 6.22
C ARG A 60 -2.89 1.44 4.77
N ALA A 61 -2.49 0.41 4.03
CA ALA A 61 -2.09 0.58 2.62
C ALA A 61 -3.18 1.25 1.79
N GLU A 62 -4.45 0.94 2.06
CA GLU A 62 -5.58 1.56 1.38
C GLU A 62 -5.61 3.08 1.54
N ARG A 63 -5.24 3.58 2.73
CA ARG A 63 -5.22 5.02 3.01
C ARG A 63 -4.14 5.76 2.23
N LEU A 64 -3.07 5.08 1.86
CA LEU A 64 -2.00 5.64 1.05
C LEU A 64 -2.23 5.48 -0.44
N GLY A 65 -3.42 5.02 -0.84
CA GLY A 65 -3.80 4.88 -2.23
C GLY A 65 -3.39 3.57 -2.88
N TYR A 66 -2.94 2.59 -2.10
CA TYR A 66 -2.57 1.28 -2.63
C TYR A 66 -3.79 0.39 -2.79
N PHE A 67 -3.84 -0.34 -3.89
CA PHE A 67 -4.89 -1.33 -4.15
C PHE A 67 -4.36 -2.43 -5.06
N GLN A 68 -5.06 -3.57 -5.08
CA GLN A 68 -4.73 -4.70 -5.92
C GLN A 68 -5.77 -4.87 -7.02
N GLY A 69 -5.34 -5.30 -8.18
CA GLY A 69 -6.24 -5.57 -9.28
C GLY A 69 -5.55 -6.24 -10.45
N ARG A 70 -6.34 -6.70 -11.41
CA ARG A 70 -5.81 -7.26 -12.65
C ARG A 70 -5.50 -6.15 -13.64
N LEU A 71 -4.28 -6.17 -14.14
CA LEU A 71 -3.83 -5.22 -15.15
C LEU A 71 -4.32 -5.68 -16.52
N ARG A 72 -4.91 -4.75 -17.27
CA ARG A 72 -5.24 -4.98 -18.68
C ARG A 72 -4.40 -4.04 -19.51
N VAL A 73 -3.59 -4.60 -20.40
CA VAL A 73 -2.71 -3.81 -21.28
C VAL A 73 -3.30 -3.87 -22.71
N ASN A 74 -3.42 -2.71 -23.35
CA ASN A 74 -3.94 -2.65 -24.69
C ASN A 74 -2.81 -2.64 -25.73
N ALA A 75 -3.19 -2.69 -27.02
CA ALA A 75 -2.24 -2.74 -28.13
C ALA A 75 -1.38 -1.47 -28.24
N LYS A 76 -1.80 -0.36 -27.65
CA LYS A 76 -1.06 0.89 -27.69
C LYS A 76 0.02 0.99 -26.61
N GLY A 77 0.06 0.02 -25.69
CA GLY A 77 1.11 -0.06 -24.67
C GLY A 77 0.80 0.63 -23.35
N PHE A 78 -0.43 1.05 -23.14
CA PHE A 78 -0.84 1.51 -21.82
C PHE A 78 -1.89 0.55 -21.24
N GLY A 79 -2.22 0.70 -19.96
CA GLY A 79 -3.07 -0.25 -19.27
C GLY A 79 -4.19 0.37 -18.47
N PHE A 80 -5.05 -0.50 -17.96
CA PHE A 80 -6.15 -0.17 -17.07
C PHE A 80 -6.25 -1.20 -15.97
N ILE A 81 -6.62 -0.76 -14.78
CA ILE A 81 -6.94 -1.64 -13.66
C ILE A 81 -8.35 -1.28 -13.22
N ASP A 82 -9.25 -2.25 -13.28
CA ASP A 82 -10.62 -2.04 -12.81
C ASP A 82 -10.70 -2.31 -11.31
N ARG A 83 -11.31 -1.39 -10.59
CA ARG A 83 -11.60 -1.55 -9.18
C ARG A 83 -12.99 -1.00 -8.92
N ASP A 84 -13.88 -1.88 -8.43
CA ASP A 84 -15.29 -1.55 -8.27
C ASP A 84 -15.86 -1.09 -9.61
N GLU A 85 -16.43 0.09 -9.70
CA GLU A 85 -16.97 0.62 -10.95
C GLU A 85 -16.06 1.64 -11.62
N VAL A 86 -14.80 1.71 -11.15
CA VAL A 86 -13.83 2.68 -11.63
C VAL A 86 -12.70 1.98 -12.39
N SER A 87 -12.38 2.48 -13.58
CA SER A 87 -11.20 2.05 -14.33
C SER A 87 -10.07 3.04 -14.10
N TYR A 88 -8.95 2.56 -13.56
CA TYR A 88 -7.77 3.38 -13.34
C TYR A 88 -6.83 3.25 -14.52
N TYR A 89 -6.43 4.38 -15.09
CA TYR A 89 -5.51 4.42 -16.21
C TYR A 89 -4.06 4.23 -15.72
N VAL A 90 -3.30 3.42 -16.45
CA VAL A 90 -1.87 3.20 -16.18
C VAL A 90 -1.08 3.61 -17.42
N ALA A 91 -0.33 4.70 -17.33
CA ALA A 91 0.52 5.15 -18.41
C ALA A 91 1.64 4.14 -18.68
N ARG A 92 2.15 4.11 -19.91
CA ARG A 92 3.19 3.17 -20.32
C ARG A 92 4.39 3.16 -19.36
N GLU A 93 4.85 4.32 -18.95
CA GLU A 93 5.98 4.46 -18.02
C GLU A 93 5.68 3.97 -16.60
N HIS A 94 4.41 3.77 -16.27
CA HIS A 94 3.98 3.33 -14.94
C HIS A 94 3.61 1.84 -14.88
N LEU A 95 3.82 1.09 -15.96
CA LEU A 95 3.47 -0.35 -15.99
C LEU A 95 4.42 -1.24 -15.18
N CYS A 96 5.62 -0.77 -14.90
CA CYS A 96 6.62 -1.50 -14.09
C CYS A 96 6.83 -2.96 -14.56
N LEU A 97 6.95 -3.15 -15.88
CA LEU A 97 7.07 -4.46 -16.53
C LEU A 97 5.81 -5.33 -16.40
N GLY A 98 4.70 -4.76 -15.94
CA GLY A 98 3.43 -5.49 -15.87
C GLY A 98 2.94 -5.90 -17.25
N MET A 99 2.40 -7.10 -17.33
CA MET A 99 1.86 -7.66 -18.56
C MET A 99 0.36 -7.81 -18.45
N ASP A 100 -0.29 -7.97 -19.59
CA ASP A 100 -1.73 -8.16 -19.64
C ASP A 100 -2.16 -9.34 -18.75
N ASN A 101 -3.20 -9.09 -17.94
CA ASN A 101 -3.77 -10.06 -17.00
C ASN A 101 -2.93 -10.35 -15.75
N ASP A 102 -1.85 -9.62 -15.50
CA ASP A 102 -1.10 -9.77 -14.25
C ASP A 102 -1.90 -9.22 -13.07
N LEU A 103 -1.83 -9.91 -11.94
CA LEU A 103 -2.31 -9.35 -10.67
C LEU A 103 -1.22 -8.42 -10.14
N VAL A 104 -1.55 -7.17 -9.90
CA VAL A 104 -0.59 -6.16 -9.52
C VAL A 104 -1.02 -5.39 -8.28
N LEU A 105 -0.03 -4.88 -7.55
CA LEU A 105 -0.25 -3.84 -6.55
C LEU A 105 -0.05 -2.50 -7.24
N ALA A 106 -1.03 -1.63 -7.13
CA ALA A 106 -1.00 -0.32 -7.74
C ALA A 106 -1.19 0.78 -6.70
N ARG A 107 -0.76 1.98 -7.02
CA ARG A 107 -0.96 3.15 -6.19
C ARG A 107 -1.62 4.26 -7.02
N ILE A 108 -2.66 4.86 -6.45
CA ILE A 108 -3.35 5.97 -7.09
C ILE A 108 -2.42 7.17 -7.15
N LEU A 109 -2.28 7.76 -8.35
CA LEU A 109 -1.50 8.97 -8.53
C LEU A 109 -2.41 10.19 -8.39
N GLN A 110 -1.96 11.16 -7.65
CA GLN A 110 -2.66 12.42 -7.53
C GLN A 110 -2.22 13.34 -8.66
N GLY A 111 -3.03 13.42 -9.68
CA GLY A 111 -2.77 14.29 -10.82
C GLY A 111 -4.01 15.09 -11.16
N GLY A 112 -3.81 16.29 -11.67
CA GLY A 112 -4.89 17.21 -11.98
C GLY A 112 -5.64 16.89 -13.26
N GLY A 113 -6.10 15.67 -13.46
CA GLY A 113 -6.89 15.29 -14.61
C GLY A 113 -8.27 14.80 -14.24
N HIS A 114 -9.14 14.68 -15.24
CA HIS A 114 -10.47 14.10 -15.07
C HIS A 114 -10.43 12.57 -14.98
N GLU A 115 -9.31 11.98 -15.33
CA GLU A 115 -9.12 10.55 -15.31
C GLU A 115 -8.39 10.14 -14.05
N THR A 116 -8.80 9.01 -13.49
CA THR A 116 -8.11 8.43 -12.35
C THR A 116 -6.89 7.67 -12.86
N GLU A 117 -5.70 8.10 -12.46
CA GLU A 117 -4.44 7.47 -12.84
C GLU A 117 -3.84 6.71 -11.68
N CYS A 118 -3.12 5.65 -12.01
CA CYS A 118 -2.36 4.89 -11.03
C CYS A 118 -1.05 4.40 -11.65
N GLU A 119 -0.16 3.92 -10.79
CA GLU A 119 1.09 3.28 -11.21
C GLU A 119 1.14 1.88 -10.65
N VAL A 120 1.75 0.96 -11.40
CA VAL A 120 2.03 -0.39 -10.90
C VAL A 120 3.27 -0.30 -10.00
N VAL A 121 3.13 -0.73 -8.77
CA VAL A 121 4.21 -0.72 -7.79
C VAL A 121 4.93 -2.06 -7.77
N ARG A 122 4.17 -3.15 -7.85
CA ARG A 122 4.72 -4.51 -7.79
C ARG A 122 3.80 -5.49 -8.50
N ILE A 123 4.38 -6.45 -9.18
CA ILE A 123 3.64 -7.55 -9.81
C ILE A 123 3.49 -8.66 -8.76
N LEU A 124 2.26 -9.10 -8.51
CA LEU A 124 1.94 -10.11 -7.50
C LEU A 124 1.82 -11.52 -8.11
N GLU A 125 1.35 -11.59 -9.36
CA GLU A 125 1.24 -12.86 -10.10
C GLU A 125 1.51 -12.66 -11.57
#